data_6624fb425f8216ef140e237182051d43
#
_entry.id   6624fb425f8216ef140e237182051d43
#
_cell.length_a   1.000
_cell.length_b   1.000
_cell.length_c   1.000
_cell.angle_alpha   90.00
_cell.angle_beta   90.00
_cell.angle_gamma   90.00
#
_symmetry.space_group_name_H-M   'P 1'
#
loop_
_entity.id
_entity.type
_entity.pdbx_description
1 polymer ?
#
loop_
_entity_poly.entity_id
_entity_poly.type
_entity_poly.pdbx_seq_one_letter_code
_entity_poly.pdbx_strand_id
1 'polypeptide(L)'
;RKLGYLDGCRKFGIKVAEEQKIDCFMSVGGGSEAAEQLMAQSELPEALFTTNDAIALGIMRKLQEKKVAVPEQISILSYGGNEWNEWVTPSLTTLRLPIEEMSSACVQLLNTMLTTGEWIPISRIFQLELEYRESCTKTEK
;
A
#
# COMPACT_ATOMS: atom_id res chain seq x y z
N ARG A 1 -7.66 5.46 0.72
CA ARG A 1 -6.85 4.45 0.03
C ARG A 1 -7.76 3.44 -0.68
N LYS A 2 -8.60 2.68 0.05
CA LYS A 2 -9.53 1.68 -0.53
C LYS A 2 -10.39 2.27 -1.67
N LEU A 3 -11.04 3.42 -1.45
CA LEU A 3 -11.86 4.07 -2.48
C LEU A 3 -11.04 4.48 -3.71
N GLY A 4 -9.87 5.07 -3.52
CA GLY A 4 -8.99 5.46 -4.64
C GLY A 4 -8.54 4.27 -5.47
N TYR A 5 -8.20 3.13 -4.82
CA TYR A 5 -7.89 1.89 -5.51
C TYR A 5 -9.08 1.40 -6.36
N LEU A 6 -10.27 1.34 -5.77
CA LEU A 6 -11.49 0.89 -6.48
C LEU A 6 -11.88 1.82 -7.63
N ASP A 7 -11.68 3.13 -7.48
CA ASP A 7 -11.91 4.12 -8.54
C ASP A 7 -10.90 3.93 -9.69
N GLY A 8 -9.63 3.67 -9.35
CA GLY A 8 -8.60 3.32 -10.32
C GLY A 8 -8.95 2.05 -11.09
N CYS A 9 -9.29 0.98 -10.39
CA CYS A 9 -9.72 -0.28 -11.03
C CYS A 9 -10.90 -0.06 -11.98
N ARG A 10 -11.91 0.68 -11.56
CA ARG A 10 -13.08 1.00 -12.40
C ARG A 10 -12.69 1.76 -13.65
N LYS A 11 -11.80 2.76 -13.52
CA LYS A 11 -11.31 3.57 -14.66
C LYS A 11 -10.60 2.73 -15.72
N PHE A 12 -9.89 1.68 -15.30
CA PHE A 12 -9.16 0.78 -16.20
C PHE A 12 -9.92 -0.50 -16.54
N GLY A 13 -11.21 -0.61 -16.19
CA GLY A 13 -12.05 -1.75 -16.51
C GLY A 13 -11.72 -3.02 -15.69
N ILE A 14 -10.95 -2.90 -14.61
CA ILE A 14 -10.60 -4.00 -13.73
C ILE A 14 -11.75 -4.23 -12.75
N LYS A 15 -12.31 -5.44 -12.76
CA LYS A 15 -13.36 -5.86 -11.82
C LYS A 15 -12.70 -6.45 -10.58
N VAL A 16 -13.06 -5.93 -9.41
CA VAL A 16 -12.63 -6.46 -8.11
C VAL A 16 -13.86 -7.04 -7.41
N ALA A 17 -13.86 -8.34 -7.20
CA ALA A 17 -14.92 -9.04 -6.50
C ALA A 17 -14.89 -8.76 -4.99
N GLU A 18 -15.97 -8.97 -4.26
CA GLU A 18 -16.03 -8.68 -2.82
C GLU A 18 -15.09 -9.59 -2.02
N GLU A 19 -14.98 -10.86 -2.39
CA GLU A 19 -14.08 -11.84 -1.79
C GLU A 19 -12.58 -11.52 -1.96
N GLN A 20 -12.24 -10.66 -2.92
CA GLN A 20 -10.89 -10.15 -3.14
C GLN A 20 -10.55 -8.95 -2.23
N LYS A 21 -11.51 -8.45 -1.46
CA LYS A 21 -11.34 -7.33 -0.54
C LYS A 21 -11.22 -7.84 0.88
N ILE A 22 -9.99 -8.00 1.35
CA ILE A 22 -9.70 -8.51 2.68
C ILE A 22 -9.48 -7.33 3.63
N ASP A 23 -10.32 -7.20 4.64
CA ASP A 23 -10.15 -6.24 5.73
C ASP A 23 -9.35 -6.89 6.87
N CYS A 24 -8.28 -6.24 7.33
CA CYS A 24 -7.42 -6.73 8.40
C CYS A 24 -6.88 -5.60 9.27
N PHE A 25 -6.32 -5.92 10.42
CA PHE A 25 -5.60 -4.95 11.24
C PHE A 25 -4.35 -4.42 10.52
N MET A 26 -4.07 -3.13 10.69
CA MET A 26 -2.92 -2.45 10.07
C MET A 26 -1.61 -2.79 10.81
N SER A 27 -1.21 -4.06 10.72
CA SER A 27 -0.04 -4.63 11.38
C SER A 27 0.54 -5.80 10.57
N VAL A 28 1.76 -6.22 10.92
CA VAL A 28 2.38 -7.43 10.35
C VAL A 28 1.55 -8.68 10.65
N GLY A 29 1.00 -8.78 11.87
CA GLY A 29 0.11 -9.88 12.26
C GLY A 29 -1.17 -9.92 11.42
N GLY A 30 -1.85 -8.76 11.28
CA GLY A 30 -3.03 -8.65 10.42
C GLY A 30 -2.76 -8.98 8.96
N GLY A 31 -1.58 -8.61 8.44
CA GLY A 31 -1.13 -9.02 7.11
C GLY A 31 -0.94 -10.53 6.99
N SER A 32 -0.40 -11.18 8.01
CA SER A 32 -0.27 -12.65 8.05
C SER A 32 -1.63 -13.36 8.03
N GLU A 33 -2.59 -12.87 8.80
CA GLU A 33 -3.97 -13.38 8.81
C GLU A 33 -4.67 -13.15 7.45
N ALA A 34 -4.47 -11.98 6.85
CA ALA A 34 -4.99 -11.67 5.51
C ALA A 34 -4.42 -12.62 4.45
N ALA A 35 -3.14 -12.99 4.54
CA ALA A 35 -2.53 -13.96 3.64
C ALA A 35 -3.13 -15.37 3.78
N GLU A 36 -3.51 -15.79 4.98
CA GLU A 36 -4.21 -17.06 5.19
C GLU A 36 -5.59 -17.06 4.53
N GLN A 37 -6.33 -15.96 4.65
CA GLN A 37 -7.62 -15.80 3.96
C GLN A 37 -7.45 -15.78 2.44
N LEU A 38 -6.40 -15.11 1.93
CA LEU A 38 -6.08 -15.07 0.51
C LEU A 38 -5.79 -16.47 -0.04
N MET A 39 -4.96 -17.24 0.66
CA MET A 39 -4.60 -18.60 0.24
C MET A 39 -5.72 -19.63 0.41
N ALA A 40 -6.76 -19.31 1.17
CA ALA A 40 -7.96 -20.15 1.27
C ALA A 40 -8.92 -19.99 0.08
N GLN A 41 -8.68 -18.99 -0.78
CA GLN A 41 -9.46 -18.80 -2.01
C GLN A 41 -9.09 -19.86 -3.07
N SER A 42 -9.99 -20.10 -4.02
CA SER A 42 -9.77 -21.08 -5.08
C SER A 42 -8.59 -20.73 -5.99
N GLU A 43 -8.31 -19.46 -6.17
CA GLU A 43 -7.23 -18.94 -7.01
C GLU A 43 -6.56 -17.75 -6.35
N LEU A 44 -5.22 -17.67 -6.43
CA LEU A 44 -4.49 -16.49 -6.01
C LEU A 44 -4.61 -15.39 -7.07
N PRO A 45 -4.77 -14.11 -6.69
CA PRO A 45 -4.73 -13.02 -7.65
C PRO A 45 -3.31 -12.83 -8.19
N GLU A 46 -3.19 -12.38 -9.43
CA GLU A 46 -1.89 -12.06 -10.06
C GLU A 46 -1.19 -10.87 -9.37
N ALA A 47 -1.97 -9.96 -8.77
CA ALA A 47 -1.44 -8.79 -8.08
C ALA A 47 -2.27 -8.44 -6.83
N LEU A 48 -1.58 -7.93 -5.83
CA LEU A 48 -2.16 -7.49 -4.57
C LEU A 48 -1.76 -6.04 -4.27
N PHE A 49 -2.74 -5.21 -3.92
CA PHE A 49 -2.51 -3.88 -3.37
C PHE A 49 -2.77 -3.89 -1.86
N THR A 50 -1.79 -3.47 -1.08
CA THR A 50 -1.94 -3.28 0.37
C THR A 50 -2.00 -1.81 0.74
N THR A 51 -2.87 -1.47 1.69
CA THR A 51 -3.06 -0.08 2.12
C THR A 51 -2.00 0.41 3.11
N ASN A 52 -1.04 -0.46 3.48
CA ASN A 52 0.04 -0.15 4.41
C ASN A 52 1.19 -1.15 4.26
N ASP A 53 2.44 -0.71 4.43
CA ASP A 53 3.63 -1.54 4.29
C ASP A 53 3.72 -2.66 5.34
N ALA A 54 3.25 -2.43 6.58
CA ALA A 54 3.26 -3.47 7.60
C ALA A 54 2.35 -4.65 7.24
N ILE A 55 1.21 -4.39 6.59
CA ILE A 55 0.34 -5.43 6.05
C ILE A 55 1.08 -6.22 4.97
N ALA A 56 1.73 -5.51 4.02
CA ALA A 56 2.50 -6.15 2.95
C ALA A 56 3.57 -7.10 3.50
N LEU A 57 4.31 -6.66 4.52
CA LEU A 57 5.32 -7.51 5.17
C LEU A 57 4.74 -8.78 5.77
N GLY A 58 3.61 -8.66 6.47
CA GLY A 58 2.93 -9.82 7.04
C GLY A 58 2.52 -10.83 5.98
N ILE A 59 1.98 -10.31 4.86
CA ILE A 59 1.60 -11.12 3.70
C ILE A 59 2.83 -11.79 3.09
N MET A 60 3.87 -11.03 2.75
CA MET A 60 5.09 -11.54 2.13
C MET A 60 5.73 -12.65 2.96
N ARG A 61 5.84 -12.44 4.28
CA ARG A 61 6.35 -13.45 5.21
C ARG A 61 5.54 -14.73 5.16
N LYS A 62 4.20 -14.63 5.22
CA LYS A 62 3.31 -15.79 5.18
C LYS A 62 3.38 -16.52 3.84
N LEU A 63 3.42 -15.79 2.72
CA LEU A 63 3.59 -16.36 1.38
C LEU A 63 4.92 -17.11 1.28
N GLN A 64 6.01 -16.55 1.81
CA GLN A 64 7.33 -17.20 1.85
C GLN A 64 7.29 -18.50 2.67
N GLU A 65 6.65 -18.50 3.85
CA GLU A 65 6.45 -19.70 4.67
C GLU A 65 5.70 -20.82 3.90
N LYS A 66 4.79 -20.42 3.00
CA LYS A 66 4.00 -21.31 2.14
C LYS A 66 4.63 -21.60 0.77
N LYS A 67 5.84 -21.08 0.53
CA LYS A 67 6.58 -21.23 -0.73
C LYS A 67 5.86 -20.68 -1.96
N VAL A 68 5.03 -19.64 -1.76
CA VAL A 68 4.44 -18.85 -2.85
C VAL A 68 5.44 -17.80 -3.26
N ALA A 69 5.84 -17.81 -4.53
CA ALA A 69 6.86 -16.92 -5.06
C ALA A 69 6.30 -15.50 -5.33
N VAL A 70 7.03 -14.49 -4.84
CA VAL A 70 6.79 -13.07 -5.12
C VAL A 70 8.03 -12.57 -5.87
N PRO A 71 7.90 -12.01 -7.06
CA PRO A 71 6.68 -11.57 -7.76
C PRO A 71 6.07 -12.59 -8.74
N GLU A 72 6.66 -13.77 -8.93
CA GLU A 72 6.37 -14.68 -10.05
C GLU A 72 4.93 -15.23 -10.02
N GLN A 73 4.39 -15.53 -8.83
CA GLN A 73 3.03 -16.01 -8.66
C GLN A 73 2.06 -14.92 -8.25
N ILE A 74 2.54 -13.90 -7.53
CA ILE A 74 1.74 -12.75 -7.09
C ILE A 74 2.63 -11.52 -6.93
N SER A 75 2.31 -10.46 -7.64
CA SER A 75 2.95 -9.15 -7.46
C SER A 75 2.35 -8.41 -6.26
N ILE A 76 3.18 -7.69 -5.49
CA ILE A 76 2.71 -6.95 -4.32
C ILE A 76 3.12 -5.49 -4.40
N LEU A 77 2.11 -4.62 -4.43
CA LEU A 77 2.25 -3.16 -4.33
C LEU A 77 1.71 -2.68 -2.98
N SER A 78 2.49 -1.86 -2.29
CA SER A 78 2.11 -1.28 -1.01
C SER A 78 1.91 0.24 -1.05
N TYR A 79 1.52 0.78 0.08
CA TYR A 79 1.35 2.22 0.32
C TYR A 79 2.00 2.59 1.65
N GLY A 80 2.98 3.51 1.60
CA GLY A 80 3.69 3.99 2.78
C GLY A 80 5.05 4.57 2.44
N GLY A 81 5.98 3.76 1.93
CA GLY A 81 7.33 4.17 1.56
C GLY A 81 8.30 4.15 2.75
N ASN A 82 8.17 3.15 3.63
CA ASN A 82 9.13 2.97 4.72
C ASN A 82 10.52 2.55 4.20
N GLU A 83 11.56 3.03 4.84
CA GLU A 83 12.96 2.74 4.46
C GLU A 83 13.28 1.24 4.48
N TRP A 84 12.72 0.48 5.41
CA TRP A 84 12.94 -0.97 5.48
C TRP A 84 12.33 -1.77 4.32
N ASN A 85 11.51 -1.15 3.44
CA ASN A 85 11.01 -1.80 2.23
C ASN A 85 12.12 -2.24 1.26
N GLU A 86 13.29 -1.61 1.35
CA GLU A 86 14.48 -1.96 0.56
C GLU A 86 15.23 -3.19 1.12
N TRP A 87 15.07 -3.44 2.41
CA TRP A 87 15.85 -4.45 3.14
C TRP A 87 15.14 -5.80 3.28
N VAL A 88 13.88 -5.90 2.84
CA VAL A 88 13.16 -7.17 2.78
C VAL A 88 13.43 -7.89 1.47
N THR A 89 13.23 -9.21 1.45
CA THR A 89 13.46 -10.03 0.25
C THR A 89 12.18 -10.77 -0.12
N PRO A 90 11.61 -10.54 -1.34
CA PRO A 90 12.02 -9.49 -2.30
C PRO A 90 11.77 -8.09 -1.77
N SER A 91 12.51 -7.07 -2.25
CA SER A 91 12.31 -5.68 -1.86
C SER A 91 10.94 -5.16 -2.31
N LEU A 92 10.27 -4.38 -1.43
CA LEU A 92 8.85 -4.07 -1.57
C LEU A 92 8.61 -2.82 -2.42
N THR A 93 7.91 -2.98 -3.53
CA THR A 93 7.36 -1.90 -4.36
C THR A 93 6.29 -1.14 -3.58
N THR A 94 6.39 0.19 -3.51
CA THR A 94 5.49 0.99 -2.67
C THR A 94 5.18 2.36 -3.28
N LEU A 95 4.02 2.90 -2.95
CA LEU A 95 3.69 4.30 -3.15
C LEU A 95 4.22 5.09 -1.96
N ARG A 96 5.30 5.86 -2.17
CA ARG A 96 5.95 6.66 -1.13
C ARG A 96 5.17 7.92 -0.86
N LEU A 97 4.95 8.17 0.44
CA LEU A 97 4.37 9.41 0.94
C LEU A 97 5.44 10.50 1.06
N PRO A 98 5.20 11.74 0.60
CA PRO A 98 6.12 12.86 0.80
C PRO A 98 5.99 13.41 2.25
N ILE A 99 6.46 12.64 3.22
CA ILE A 99 6.26 12.89 4.66
C ILE A 99 6.82 14.25 5.08
N GLU A 100 7.99 14.65 4.58
CA GLU A 100 8.62 15.93 4.91
C GLU A 100 7.77 17.11 4.43
N GLU A 101 7.28 17.07 3.19
CA GLU A 101 6.40 18.10 2.64
C GLU A 101 5.06 18.17 3.39
N MET A 102 4.47 17.02 3.68
CA MET A 102 3.22 16.92 4.44
C MET A 102 3.39 17.48 5.85
N SER A 103 4.46 17.09 6.54
CA SER A 103 4.76 17.55 7.91
C SER A 103 5.02 19.04 7.95
N SER A 104 5.84 19.57 7.02
CA SER A 104 6.10 21.00 6.90
C SER A 104 4.82 21.80 6.65
N ALA A 105 3.97 21.32 5.74
CA ALA A 105 2.69 21.97 5.45
C ALA A 105 1.75 21.97 6.68
N CYS A 106 1.70 20.88 7.44
CA CYS A 106 0.90 20.80 8.67
C CYS A 106 1.39 21.81 9.72
N VAL A 107 2.71 21.89 9.94
CA VAL A 107 3.29 22.83 10.92
C VAL A 107 3.05 24.28 10.51
N GLN A 108 3.24 24.61 9.22
CA GLN A 108 2.97 25.95 8.70
C GLN A 108 1.51 26.36 8.90
N LEU A 109 0.56 25.47 8.58
CA LEU A 109 -0.86 25.73 8.77
C LEU A 109 -1.20 25.95 10.24
N LEU A 110 -0.72 25.06 11.12
CA LEU A 110 -0.94 25.18 12.56
C LEU A 110 -0.38 26.52 13.10
N ASN A 111 0.85 26.88 12.71
CA ASN A 111 1.45 28.15 13.12
C ASN A 111 0.63 29.37 12.66
N THR A 112 0.13 29.35 11.42
CA THR A 112 -0.74 30.42 10.89
C THR A 112 -2.00 30.53 11.73
N MET A 113 -2.68 29.41 12.02
CA MET A 113 -3.90 29.40 12.82
C MET A 113 -3.67 29.92 14.25
N LEU A 114 -2.54 29.57 14.87
CA LEU A 114 -2.18 30.01 16.20
C LEU A 114 -1.85 31.52 16.25
N THR A 115 -1.23 32.06 15.21
CA THR A 115 -0.82 33.46 15.15
C THR A 115 -1.96 34.43 14.75
N THR A 116 -2.84 33.97 13.86
CA THR A 116 -3.98 34.78 13.40
C THR A 116 -5.24 34.62 14.26
N GLY A 117 -5.36 33.51 14.99
CA GLY A 117 -6.57 33.15 15.72
C GLY A 117 -7.71 32.69 14.79
N GLU A 118 -7.47 32.57 13.49
CA GLU A 118 -8.48 32.21 12.51
C GLU A 118 -8.39 30.77 12.13
N TRP A 119 -9.56 30.10 12.04
CA TRP A 119 -9.66 28.76 11.45
C TRP A 119 -9.64 28.86 9.94
N ILE A 120 -8.62 28.26 9.29
CA ILE A 120 -8.48 28.26 7.84
C ILE A 120 -8.75 26.86 7.31
N PRO A 121 -9.91 26.61 6.68
CA PRO A 121 -10.21 25.31 6.07
C PRO A 121 -9.42 25.15 4.76
N ILE A 122 -8.21 24.58 4.85
CA ILE A 122 -7.36 24.31 3.68
C ILE A 122 -7.31 22.80 3.43
N SER A 123 -7.54 22.41 2.19
CA SER A 123 -7.23 21.07 1.68
C SER A 123 -5.99 21.15 0.80
N ARG A 124 -5.00 20.31 1.09
CA ARG A 124 -3.80 20.14 0.25
C ARG A 124 -3.72 18.71 -0.26
N ILE A 125 -3.40 18.58 -1.53
CA ILE A 125 -3.18 17.29 -2.20
C ILE A 125 -1.69 17.16 -2.48
N PHE A 126 -1.10 16.05 -2.04
CA PHE A 126 0.29 15.71 -2.29
C PHE A 126 0.37 14.57 -3.30
N GLN A 127 1.32 14.64 -4.21
CA GLN A 127 1.58 13.56 -5.15
C GLN A 127 2.43 12.50 -4.48
N LEU A 128 2.11 11.23 -4.76
CA LEU A 128 2.87 10.09 -4.31
C LEU A 128 3.91 9.73 -5.39
N GLU A 129 5.03 9.18 -4.96
CA GLU A 129 6.04 8.61 -5.84
C GLU A 129 5.94 7.08 -5.84
N LEU A 130 5.97 6.46 -7.02
CA LEU A 130 6.04 5.02 -7.14
C LEU A 130 7.51 4.59 -7.07
N GLU A 131 7.89 3.96 -5.96
CA GLU A 131 9.17 3.29 -5.80
C GLU A 131 9.06 1.84 -6.26
N TYR A 132 9.48 1.60 -7.49
CA TYR A 132 9.41 0.29 -8.10
C TYR A 132 10.58 -0.60 -7.64
N ARG A 133 10.27 -1.79 -7.10
CA ARG A 133 11.23 -2.76 -6.58
C ARG A 133 10.89 -4.19 -7.02
N GLU A 134 11.46 -5.20 -6.35
CA GLU A 134 11.41 -6.61 -6.76
C GLU A 134 10.05 -7.28 -6.54
N SER A 135 9.19 -6.78 -5.64
CA SER A 135 7.90 -7.41 -5.35
C SER A 135 6.84 -7.27 -6.45
N CYS A 136 7.17 -6.60 -7.55
CA CYS A 136 6.34 -6.50 -8.75
C CYS A 136 7.15 -6.86 -10.00
N THR A 137 6.52 -7.56 -10.96
CA THR A 137 7.10 -7.81 -12.28
C THR A 137 6.99 -6.56 -13.15
N LYS A 138 8.09 -6.19 -13.83
CA LYS A 138 8.03 -5.22 -14.94
C LYS A 138 7.45 -5.93 -16.15
N THR A 139 6.26 -5.52 -16.58
CA THR A 139 5.81 -5.83 -17.94
C THR A 139 6.55 -4.89 -18.88
N GLU A 140 7.49 -5.41 -19.65
CA GLU A 140 8.00 -4.71 -20.83
C GLU A 140 6.83 -4.58 -21.82
N LYS A 141 6.41 -3.35 -22.07
CA LYS A 141 5.47 -3.01 -23.15
C LYS A 141 6.24 -2.70 -24.39
#